data_43a4c2875f1c1a6e85cad7a4fee14b66
#
_entry.id   43a4c2875f1c1a6e85cad7a4fee14b66
#
_cell.length_a   1.000
_cell.length_b   1.000
_cell.length_c   1.000
_cell.angle_alpha   90.00
_cell.angle_beta   90.00
_cell.angle_gamma   90.00
#
_symmetry.space_group_name_H-M   'P 1'
#
loop_
_entity.id
_entity.type
_entity.pdbx_description
1 polymer ?
#
loop_
_entity_poly.entity_id
_entity_poly.type
_entity_poly.pdbx_seq_one_letter_code
_entity_poly.pdbx_strand_id
1 'polypeptide(L)'
;KKSLHRLQTIRLKNENSVIGYLDIYHGWPKKNILWLGDIFLHSKVYGHNYGREIIYNLIKEIKKFEYKYMRCSVRLKNWPAIRFWARVGFSKVVGYLGDKDYGVNKFADLILEMDINARRKEEWME
;
A
#
# COMPACT_ATOMS: atom_id res chain seq x y z
N LYS A 1 -9.83 -0.89 21.84
CA LYS A 1 -9.14 -1.92 21.12
C LYS A 1 -7.94 -1.40 20.35
N LYS A 2 -6.82 -2.04 20.53
CA LYS A 2 -5.60 -1.61 19.87
C LYS A 2 -5.41 -2.24 18.51
N SER A 3 -5.06 -1.43 17.55
CA SER A 3 -4.57 -1.94 16.31
C SER A 3 -3.07 -2.20 16.46
N LEU A 4 -2.56 -3.17 15.72
CA LEU A 4 -1.13 -3.46 15.74
C LEU A 4 -0.46 -2.64 14.65
N HIS A 5 0.01 -1.48 15.06
CA HIS A 5 0.70 -0.56 14.15
C HIS A 5 2.19 -0.86 14.14
N ARG A 6 2.77 -0.92 12.95
CA ARG A 6 4.20 -1.13 12.77
C ARG A 6 4.75 -0.11 11.80
N LEU A 7 5.84 0.51 12.18
CA LEU A 7 6.62 1.34 11.28
C LEU A 7 7.90 0.59 10.97
N GLN A 8 8.13 0.31 9.69
CA GLN A 8 9.27 -0.48 9.26
C GLN A 8 10.14 0.31 8.30
N THR A 9 11.45 0.18 8.43
CA THR A 9 12.37 0.77 7.47
C THR A 9 12.53 -0.16 6.28
N ILE A 10 12.82 0.45 5.14
CA ILE A 10 13.09 -0.27 3.90
C ILE A 10 14.57 -0.10 3.60
N ARG A 11 15.26 -1.20 3.36
CA ARG A 11 16.70 -1.17 3.14
C ARG A 11 17.07 -1.83 1.84
N LEU A 12 18.10 -1.31 1.21
CA LEU A 12 18.72 -1.99 0.08
C LEU A 12 19.54 -3.15 0.61
N LYS A 13 19.27 -4.32 0.09
CA LYS A 13 19.85 -5.55 0.61
C LYS A 13 21.36 -5.56 0.55
N ASN A 14 21.92 -5.10 -0.56
CA ASN A 14 23.37 -5.17 -0.77
C ASN A 14 24.14 -4.08 -0.04
N GLU A 15 23.51 -2.97 0.25
CA GLU A 15 24.19 -1.83 0.85
C GLU A 15 23.79 -1.60 2.30
N ASN A 16 22.76 -2.27 2.72
CA ASN A 16 22.23 -2.10 4.07
C ASN A 16 21.89 -0.65 4.39
N SER A 17 21.60 0.14 3.37
CA SER A 17 21.22 1.54 3.58
C SER A 17 19.70 1.67 3.61
N VAL A 18 19.22 2.57 4.47
CA VAL A 18 17.79 2.83 4.58
C VAL A 18 17.36 3.71 3.42
N ILE A 19 16.41 3.22 2.63
CA ILE A 19 15.92 3.96 1.46
C ILE A 19 14.48 4.43 1.62
N GLY A 20 13.83 4.07 2.73
CA GLY A 20 12.47 4.51 2.96
C GLY A 20 11.87 3.86 4.18
N TYR A 21 10.55 4.01 4.31
CA TYR A 21 9.84 3.37 5.40
C TYR A 21 8.43 2.99 4.95
N LEU A 22 7.82 2.11 5.72
CA LEU A 22 6.51 1.57 5.44
C LEU A 22 5.74 1.52 6.75
N ASP A 23 4.50 1.96 6.70
CA ASP A 23 3.63 2.09 7.86
C ASP A 23 2.46 1.15 7.65
N ILE A 24 2.30 0.19 8.53
CA ILE A 24 1.22 -0.80 8.37
C ILE A 24 0.43 -0.94 9.67
N TYR A 25 -0.85 -1.27 9.51
CA TYR A 25 -1.77 -1.51 10.62
C TYR A 25 -2.37 -2.90 10.45
N HIS A 26 -2.02 -3.77 11.37
CA HIS A 26 -2.49 -5.16 11.33
C HIS A 26 -3.92 -5.25 11.87
N GLY A 27 -4.80 -5.85 11.07
CA GLY A 27 -6.16 -6.12 11.51
C GLY A 27 -7.03 -4.88 11.68
N TRP A 28 -6.81 -3.88 10.84
CA TRP A 28 -7.59 -2.65 10.90
C TRP A 28 -8.03 -2.27 9.49
N PRO A 29 -9.23 -1.80 9.28
CA PRO A 29 -10.33 -1.58 10.25
C PRO A 29 -11.04 -2.85 10.68
N LYS A 30 -10.71 -3.99 10.10
CA LYS A 30 -11.27 -5.29 10.46
C LYS A 30 -10.16 -6.31 10.57
N LYS A 31 -10.42 -7.41 11.28
CA LYS A 31 -9.42 -8.43 11.55
C LYS A 31 -8.77 -9.01 10.29
N ASN A 32 -9.53 -9.12 9.22
CA ASN A 32 -9.03 -9.75 7.99
C ASN A 32 -8.38 -8.77 7.02
N ILE A 33 -8.08 -7.56 7.48
CA ILE A 33 -7.51 -6.51 6.63
C ILE A 33 -6.17 -6.08 7.17
N LEU A 34 -5.20 -5.95 6.26
CA LEU A 34 -3.95 -5.26 6.53
C LEU A 34 -4.04 -3.89 5.85
N TRP A 35 -3.88 -2.84 6.64
CA TRP A 35 -3.95 -1.48 6.11
C TRP A 35 -2.55 -0.91 5.92
N LEU A 36 -2.25 -0.48 4.70
CA LEU A 36 -1.02 0.25 4.42
C LEU A 36 -1.27 1.72 4.69
N GLY A 37 -0.55 2.27 5.67
CA GLY A 37 -0.65 3.68 5.98
C GLY A 37 0.10 4.49 4.96
N ASP A 38 1.40 4.62 5.17
CA ASP A 38 2.26 5.37 4.26
C ASP A 38 3.38 4.48 3.76
N ILE A 39 3.79 4.75 2.52
CA ILE A 39 5.01 4.18 2.01
C ILE A 39 5.84 5.34 1.46
N PHE A 40 7.07 5.43 1.90
CA PHE A 40 7.97 6.50 1.50
C PHE A 40 9.25 5.89 0.97
N LEU A 41 9.70 6.35 -0.19
CA LEU A 41 10.99 5.98 -0.77
C LEU A 41 11.77 7.24 -1.05
N HIS A 42 13.05 7.20 -0.74
CA HIS A 42 13.94 8.31 -1.03
C HIS A 42 13.99 8.53 -2.54
N SER A 43 13.98 9.79 -2.96
CA SER A 43 13.90 10.11 -4.39
C SER A 43 15.04 9.53 -5.21
N LYS A 44 16.21 9.37 -4.60
CA LYS A 44 17.38 8.84 -5.33
C LYS A 44 17.21 7.39 -5.77
N VAL A 45 16.21 6.68 -5.24
CA VAL A 45 15.99 5.30 -5.67
C VAL A 45 14.75 5.17 -6.55
N TYR A 46 14.16 6.26 -6.98
CA TYR A 46 13.04 6.22 -7.90
C TYR A 46 13.47 5.62 -9.22
N GLY A 47 12.54 5.00 -9.91
CA GLY A 47 12.80 4.45 -11.23
C GLY A 47 13.36 3.05 -11.26
N HIS A 48 13.46 2.39 -10.11
CA HIS A 48 14.01 1.03 -10.03
C HIS A 48 12.96 -0.02 -9.71
N ASN A 49 11.68 0.35 -9.77
CA ASN A 49 10.57 -0.56 -9.46
C ASN A 49 10.60 -1.10 -8.02
N TYR A 50 11.25 -0.40 -7.12
CA TYR A 50 11.32 -0.84 -5.74
C TYR A 50 9.96 -0.87 -5.07
N GLY A 51 9.08 0.08 -5.42
CA GLY A 51 7.74 0.09 -4.85
C GLY A 51 7.00 -1.22 -5.12
N ARG A 52 7.07 -1.70 -6.34
CA ARG A 52 6.46 -2.98 -6.72
C ARG A 52 7.05 -4.13 -5.94
N GLU A 53 8.36 -4.15 -5.86
CA GLU A 53 9.09 -5.20 -5.17
C GLU A 53 8.74 -5.24 -3.69
N ILE A 54 8.63 -4.06 -3.07
CA ILE A 54 8.27 -3.95 -1.68
C ILE A 54 6.89 -4.54 -1.42
N ILE A 55 5.92 -4.18 -2.26
CA ILE A 55 4.55 -4.69 -2.10
C ILE A 55 4.53 -6.21 -2.31
N TYR A 56 5.24 -6.69 -3.32
CA TYR A 56 5.32 -8.13 -3.56
C TYR A 56 5.89 -8.87 -2.35
N ASN A 57 6.98 -8.37 -1.80
CA ASN A 57 7.60 -9.00 -0.64
C ASN A 57 6.71 -8.92 0.59
N LEU A 58 6.00 -7.82 0.75
CA LEU A 58 5.07 -7.68 1.86
C LEU A 58 3.95 -8.71 1.77
N ILE A 59 3.40 -8.91 0.58
CA ILE A 59 2.36 -9.90 0.38
C ILE A 59 2.85 -11.29 0.74
N LYS A 60 4.06 -11.64 0.31
CA LYS A 60 4.64 -12.93 0.65
C LYS A 60 4.77 -13.10 2.15
N GLU A 61 5.22 -12.06 2.82
CA GLU A 61 5.46 -12.12 4.26
C GLU A 61 4.16 -12.24 5.05
N ILE A 62 3.12 -11.55 4.63
CA ILE A 62 1.87 -11.54 5.38
C ILE A 62 0.95 -12.71 5.05
N LYS A 63 1.32 -13.56 4.09
CA LYS A 63 0.51 -14.73 3.79
C LYS A 63 0.44 -15.72 4.94
N LYS A 64 1.39 -15.68 5.85
CA LYS A 64 1.34 -16.51 7.05
C LYS A 64 0.28 -16.05 8.04
N PHE A 65 -0.22 -14.84 7.88
CA PHE A 65 -1.36 -14.36 8.66
C PHE A 65 -2.63 -14.63 7.85
N GLU A 66 -3.76 -14.51 8.49
CA GLU A 66 -5.02 -14.84 7.85
C GLU A 66 -5.72 -13.63 7.27
N TYR A 67 -4.95 -12.69 6.74
CA TYR A 67 -5.54 -11.53 6.10
C TYR A 67 -6.09 -11.90 4.73
N LYS A 68 -7.25 -11.36 4.43
CA LYS A 68 -7.90 -11.57 3.16
C LYS A 68 -7.68 -10.40 2.22
N TYR A 69 -7.61 -9.21 2.77
CA TYR A 69 -7.51 -8.00 1.99
C TYR A 69 -6.40 -7.11 2.48
N MET A 70 -5.85 -6.36 1.56
CA MET A 70 -4.94 -5.27 1.86
C MET A 70 -5.57 -3.99 1.34
N ARG A 71 -5.57 -2.94 2.16
CA ARG A 71 -6.16 -1.65 1.78
C ARG A 71 -5.16 -0.53 1.97
N CYS A 72 -5.34 0.52 1.19
CA CYS A 72 -4.60 1.76 1.35
C CYS A 72 -5.49 2.90 0.94
N SER A 73 -5.09 4.13 1.27
CA SER A 73 -5.79 5.29 0.77
C SER A 73 -4.86 6.09 -0.11
N VAL A 74 -5.44 6.79 -1.09
CA VAL A 74 -4.68 7.62 -2.00
C VAL A 74 -5.47 8.88 -2.28
N ARG A 75 -4.77 10.01 -2.35
CA ARG A 75 -5.40 11.28 -2.63
C ARG A 75 -6.05 11.24 -4.01
N LEU A 76 -7.29 11.70 -4.09
CA LEU A 76 -8.13 11.56 -5.28
C LEU A 76 -7.49 12.10 -6.55
N LYS A 77 -6.71 13.17 -6.46
CA LYS A 77 -6.11 13.79 -7.63
C LYS A 77 -4.68 13.34 -7.89
N ASN A 78 -4.18 12.43 -7.09
CA ASN A 78 -2.81 11.95 -7.25
C ASN A 78 -2.80 10.79 -8.26
N TRP A 79 -2.89 11.14 -9.54
CA TRP A 79 -3.00 10.15 -10.60
C TRP A 79 -1.81 9.19 -10.69
N PRO A 80 -0.56 9.66 -10.53
CA PRO A 80 0.55 8.71 -10.55
C PRO A 80 0.44 7.65 -9.46
N ALA A 81 0.03 8.05 -8.26
CA ALA A 81 -0.12 7.09 -7.17
C ALA A 81 -1.27 6.13 -7.42
N ILE A 82 -2.40 6.64 -7.93
CA ILE A 82 -3.55 5.80 -8.24
C ILE A 82 -3.14 4.75 -9.28
N ARG A 83 -2.41 5.17 -10.32
CA ARG A 83 -1.94 4.24 -11.34
C ARG A 83 -0.99 3.20 -10.77
N PHE A 84 -0.09 3.63 -9.87
CA PHE A 84 0.82 2.70 -9.24
C PHE A 84 0.07 1.63 -8.44
N TRP A 85 -0.85 2.06 -7.59
CA TRP A 85 -1.59 1.13 -6.75
C TRP A 85 -2.45 0.18 -7.58
N ALA A 86 -3.08 0.70 -8.63
CA ALA A 86 -3.87 -0.15 -9.51
C ALA A 86 -3.00 -1.20 -10.19
N ARG A 87 -1.81 -0.78 -10.63
CA ARG A 87 -0.90 -1.68 -11.32
C ARG A 87 -0.41 -2.79 -10.43
N VAL A 88 -0.19 -2.52 -9.15
CA VAL A 88 0.27 -3.57 -8.24
C VAL A 88 -0.87 -4.37 -7.63
N GLY A 89 -2.11 -4.08 -8.00
CA GLY A 89 -3.21 -4.95 -7.60
C GLY A 89 -4.31 -4.33 -6.77
N PHE A 90 -4.15 -3.09 -6.34
CA PHE A 90 -5.20 -2.40 -5.59
C PHE A 90 -6.17 -1.77 -6.59
N SER A 91 -6.96 -2.62 -7.22
CA SER A 91 -7.79 -2.20 -8.34
C SER A 91 -9.25 -1.97 -7.98
N LYS A 92 -9.62 -2.21 -6.74
CA LYS A 92 -11.01 -2.05 -6.31
C LYS A 92 -11.13 -0.83 -5.40
N VAL A 93 -12.07 0.04 -5.70
CA VAL A 93 -12.38 1.18 -4.83
C VAL A 93 -13.50 0.74 -3.89
N VAL A 94 -13.22 0.77 -2.60
CA VAL A 94 -14.20 0.31 -1.61
C VAL A 94 -14.76 1.43 -0.77
N GLY A 95 -14.28 2.67 -0.96
CA GLY A 95 -14.82 3.79 -0.22
C GLY A 95 -14.00 5.03 -0.47
N TYR A 96 -14.32 6.07 0.29
CA TYR A 96 -13.54 7.29 0.27
C TYR A 96 -13.62 7.96 1.63
N LEU A 97 -12.65 8.82 1.89
CA LEU A 97 -12.58 9.61 3.12
C LEU A 97 -12.43 11.06 2.72
N GLY A 98 -12.93 11.94 3.56
CA GLY A 98 -12.71 13.37 3.37
C GLY A 98 -13.95 14.12 2.96
N ASP A 99 -13.75 15.20 2.23
CA ASP A 99 -14.82 16.13 1.87
C ASP A 99 -15.74 15.52 0.83
N LYS A 100 -17.03 15.71 1.04
CA LYS A 100 -18.02 15.22 0.09
C LYS A 100 -18.18 16.16 -1.09
N ASP A 101 -17.94 17.43 -0.88
CA ASP A 101 -18.06 18.42 -1.94
C ASP A 101 -16.74 18.57 -2.66
N TYR A 102 -16.83 18.74 -3.95
CA TYR A 102 -15.66 18.89 -4.78
C TYR A 102 -15.26 20.35 -4.88
N GLY A 103 -13.97 20.64 -4.78
CA GLY A 103 -13.52 22.02 -4.88
C GLY A 103 -12.02 22.14 -4.69
N VAL A 104 -11.53 23.36 -4.89
CA VAL A 104 -10.10 23.63 -4.87
C VAL A 104 -9.48 23.34 -3.50
N ASN A 105 -10.18 23.70 -2.45
CA ASN A 105 -9.68 23.53 -1.10
C ASN A 105 -10.26 22.29 -0.41
N LYS A 106 -10.81 21.38 -1.20
CA LYS A 106 -11.40 20.15 -0.67
C LYS A 106 -10.52 18.98 -0.95
N PHE A 107 -10.48 18.06 -0.01
CA PHE A 107 -9.63 16.88 -0.11
C PHE A 107 -10.46 15.61 0.08
N ALA A 108 -10.15 14.63 -0.72
CA ALA A 108 -10.78 13.32 -0.56
C ALA A 108 -9.74 12.27 -0.91
N ASP A 109 -9.80 11.17 -0.19
CA ASP A 109 -8.94 10.01 -0.45
C ASP A 109 -9.81 8.86 -0.90
N LEU A 110 -9.35 8.14 -1.91
CA LEU A 110 -9.96 6.88 -2.29
C LEU A 110 -9.39 5.79 -1.41
N ILE A 111 -10.24 4.85 -1.02
CA ILE A 111 -9.79 3.66 -0.32
C ILE A 111 -9.74 2.55 -1.34
N LEU A 112 -8.54 2.03 -1.56
CA LEU A 112 -8.29 0.98 -2.55
C LEU A 112 -8.06 -0.34 -1.86
N GLU A 113 -8.49 -1.41 -2.50
CA GLU A 113 -8.40 -2.74 -1.92
C GLU A 113 -7.83 -3.74 -2.90
N MET A 114 -7.04 -4.66 -2.38
CA MET A 114 -6.54 -5.80 -3.11
C MET A 114 -6.93 -7.06 -2.38
N ASP A 115 -7.42 -8.07 -3.11
CA ASP A 115 -7.64 -9.40 -2.57
C ASP A 115 -6.31 -10.13 -2.59
N ILE A 116 -5.75 -10.38 -1.42
CA ILE A 116 -4.41 -10.95 -1.31
C ILE A 116 -4.32 -12.32 -1.97
N ASN A 117 -5.37 -13.11 -1.85
CA ASN A 117 -5.33 -14.50 -2.32
C ASN A 117 -5.60 -14.63 -3.81
N ALA A 118 -6.15 -13.61 -4.44
CA ALA A 118 -6.45 -13.65 -5.86
C ALA A 118 -5.23 -13.36 -6.72
N ARG A 119 -4.18 -12.80 -6.13
CA ARG A 119 -3.01 -12.36 -6.88
C ARG A 119 -2.00 -13.47 -6.99
N ARG A 120 -1.56 -13.77 -8.20
CA ARG A 120 -0.53 -14.78 -8.44
C ARG A 120 0.81 -14.14 -8.69
N LYS A 121 1.87 -14.89 -8.39
CA LYS A 121 3.22 -14.38 -8.50
C LYS A 121 3.54 -13.88 -9.90
N GLU A 122 3.10 -14.60 -10.91
CA GLU A 122 3.41 -14.24 -12.30
C GLU A 122 2.89 -12.87 -12.69
N GLU A 123 1.81 -12.44 -12.05
CA GLU A 123 1.22 -11.14 -12.35
C GLU A 123 2.07 -9.99 -11.85
N TRP A 124 2.96 -10.27 -10.91
CA TRP A 124 3.83 -9.25 -10.34
C TRP A 124 5.13 -9.10 -11.10
N MET A 125 5.50 -10.14 -11.83
CA MET A 125 6.78 -10.17 -12.52
C MET A 125 6.74 -9.55 -13.91
N GLU A 126 5.57 -9.19 -14.37
CA GLU A 126 5.42 -8.55 -15.68
C GLU A 126 5.77 -7.04 -15.65
#